data_b3204fce79b3573e71665bb5052d14c2
#
_entry.id   b3204fce79b3573e71665bb5052d14c2
#
_cell.length_a   1.000
_cell.length_b   1.000
_cell.length_c   1.000
_cell.angle_alpha   90.00
_cell.angle_beta   90.00
_cell.angle_gamma   90.00
#
_symmetry.space_group_name_H-M   'P 1'
#
loop_
_entity.id
_entity.type
_entity.pdbx_description
1 polymer ?
#
loop_
_entity_poly.entity_id
_entity_poly.type
_entity_poly.pdbx_seq_one_letter_code
_entity_poly.pdbx_strand_id
1 'polypeptide(L)'
;GVVGQIIPWNFPLLMAAWKLAPALAAGNCVVLKPAEQTPLGICVLLELIGDLLPPGVLNVVQGFGREAGEALATSKRIAKIAFTGSTPVGSHILKCAAENIIPSTVELGGKSPNIYFEDIMQAEPAFIEKAAEGLVLAFFNQGEVCTCPSRALVQESIYPAFMEEVLKKVRAIKRGDPLDTETMVGAQASQQQYEKILSYLDIAQQEGAELLAGGSVEKLEGNLASGYYIQPTLLKG
;
A
#
# COMPACT_ATOMS: atom_id res chain seq x y z
N GLY A 1 -4.83 -2.52 28.69
CA GLY A 1 -3.57 -1.76 28.77
C GLY A 1 -3.51 -0.67 27.73
N VAL A 2 -2.33 -0.05 27.55
CA VAL A 2 -2.10 0.92 26.47
C VAL A 2 -1.46 0.22 25.28
N VAL A 3 -2.06 0.35 24.09
CA VAL A 3 -1.54 -0.22 22.83
C VAL A 3 -0.93 0.89 21.98
N GLY A 4 0.35 0.74 21.65
CA GLY A 4 1.00 1.59 20.63
C GLY A 4 0.66 1.08 19.24
N GLN A 5 0.22 1.97 18.36
CA GLN A 5 -0.14 1.63 16.97
C GLN A 5 0.57 2.58 16.01
N ILE A 6 1.26 2.03 15.00
CA ILE A 6 1.93 2.79 13.95
C ILE A 6 1.41 2.30 12.60
N ILE A 7 0.87 3.22 11.80
CA ILE A 7 0.21 2.90 10.53
C ILE A 7 0.90 3.57 9.34
N PRO A 8 0.85 2.94 8.15
CA PRO A 8 1.46 3.45 6.95
C PRO A 8 0.57 4.47 6.24
N TRP A 9 1.12 5.05 5.17
CA TRP A 9 0.52 6.11 4.37
C TRP A 9 -0.42 5.62 3.25
N ASN A 10 -0.34 4.35 2.84
CA ASN A 10 -1.03 3.87 1.64
C ASN A 10 -2.55 3.62 1.82
N PHE A 11 -2.99 3.29 3.04
CA PHE A 11 -4.41 3.14 3.40
C PHE A 11 -4.67 3.72 4.80
N PRO A 12 -4.55 5.03 5.02
CA PRO A 12 -4.51 5.59 6.37
C PRO A 12 -5.74 5.26 7.20
N LEU A 13 -6.95 5.47 6.68
CA LEU A 13 -8.20 5.20 7.42
C LEU A 13 -8.42 3.69 7.62
N LEU A 14 -8.18 2.88 6.59
CA LEU A 14 -8.34 1.42 6.67
C LEU A 14 -7.38 0.81 7.70
N MET A 15 -6.12 1.22 7.67
CA MET A 15 -5.12 0.73 8.62
C MET A 15 -5.38 1.19 10.05
N ALA A 16 -5.92 2.40 10.23
CA ALA A 16 -6.40 2.86 11.52
C ALA A 16 -7.57 1.98 12.01
N ALA A 17 -8.60 1.78 11.19
CA ALA A 17 -9.76 0.97 11.55
C ALA A 17 -9.37 -0.46 11.94
N TRP A 18 -8.52 -1.11 11.18
CA TRP A 18 -8.06 -2.49 11.45
C TRP A 18 -7.33 -2.64 12.78
N LYS A 19 -6.67 -1.58 13.25
CA LYS A 19 -5.93 -1.61 14.53
C LYS A 19 -6.76 -1.04 15.69
N LEU A 20 -7.52 0.04 15.46
CA LEU A 20 -8.34 0.67 16.49
C LEU A 20 -9.49 -0.22 16.92
N ALA A 21 -10.24 -0.78 15.96
CA ALA A 21 -11.45 -1.54 16.27
C ALA A 21 -11.20 -2.71 17.25
N PRO A 22 -10.28 -3.65 16.98
CA PRO A 22 -10.04 -4.75 17.92
C PRO A 22 -9.43 -4.28 19.26
N ALA A 23 -8.58 -3.24 19.25
CA ALA A 23 -7.97 -2.74 20.49
C ALA A 23 -9.01 -2.09 21.41
N LEU A 24 -9.87 -1.24 20.87
CA LEU A 24 -10.93 -0.56 21.62
C LEU A 24 -12.03 -1.54 22.06
N ALA A 25 -12.44 -2.48 21.20
CA ALA A 25 -13.41 -3.52 21.54
C ALA A 25 -12.93 -4.41 22.69
N ALA A 26 -11.61 -4.62 22.80
CA ALA A 26 -11.00 -5.34 23.92
C ALA A 26 -10.75 -4.47 25.17
N GLY A 27 -11.26 -3.25 25.22
CA GLY A 27 -11.16 -2.35 26.38
C GLY A 27 -9.77 -1.74 26.60
N ASN A 28 -8.97 -1.60 25.55
CA ASN A 28 -7.64 -0.99 25.66
C ASN A 28 -7.69 0.51 25.34
N CYS A 29 -6.75 1.26 25.94
CA CYS A 29 -6.40 2.60 25.46
C CYS A 29 -5.39 2.50 24.32
N VAL A 30 -5.41 3.47 23.41
CA VAL A 30 -4.57 3.47 22.23
C VAL A 30 -3.80 4.79 22.10
N VAL A 31 -2.52 4.67 21.72
CA VAL A 31 -1.72 5.76 21.17
C VAL A 31 -1.43 5.41 19.72
N LEU A 32 -2.04 6.12 18.78
CA LEU A 32 -1.89 5.92 17.33
C LEU A 32 -0.95 6.97 16.74
N LYS A 33 0.07 6.51 16.00
CA LYS A 33 0.90 7.36 15.14
C LYS A 33 0.60 7.09 13.67
N PRO A 34 -0.10 7.98 12.96
CA PRO A 34 -0.25 7.89 11.51
C PRO A 34 1.05 8.23 10.78
N ALA A 35 1.11 7.87 9.50
CA ALA A 35 2.21 8.32 8.65
C ALA A 35 2.18 9.85 8.46
N GLU A 36 3.34 10.45 8.43
CA GLU A 36 3.51 11.90 8.25
C GLU A 36 2.99 12.42 6.92
N GLN A 37 2.93 11.55 5.90
CA GLN A 37 2.43 11.91 4.57
C GLN A 37 0.90 12.02 4.51
N THR A 38 0.17 11.27 5.37
CA THR A 38 -1.29 11.12 5.27
C THR A 38 -2.03 11.24 6.62
N PRO A 39 -1.77 12.27 7.43
CA PRO A 39 -2.38 12.38 8.76
C PRO A 39 -3.80 12.94 8.75
N LEU A 40 -4.18 13.71 7.71
CA LEU A 40 -5.41 14.52 7.73
C LEU A 40 -6.68 13.69 7.89
N GLY A 41 -6.80 12.56 7.20
CA GLY A 41 -7.95 11.67 7.33
C GLY A 41 -8.13 11.12 8.75
N ILE A 42 -7.03 10.92 9.48
CA ILE A 42 -7.07 10.51 10.89
C ILE A 42 -7.53 11.66 11.79
N CYS A 43 -7.10 12.91 11.50
CA CYS A 43 -7.59 14.08 12.23
C CYS A 43 -9.10 14.24 12.08
N VAL A 44 -9.62 14.14 10.85
CA VAL A 44 -11.06 14.19 10.59
C VAL A 44 -11.81 13.05 11.29
N LEU A 45 -11.26 11.83 11.27
CA LEU A 45 -11.84 10.70 12.01
C LEU A 45 -11.97 11.04 13.51
N LEU A 46 -10.94 11.61 14.11
CA LEU A 46 -10.97 12.00 15.53
C LEU A 46 -12.03 13.08 15.83
N GLU A 47 -12.19 14.06 14.96
CA GLU A 47 -13.25 15.07 15.10
C GLU A 47 -14.63 14.43 15.09
N LEU A 48 -14.85 13.40 14.25
CA LEU A 48 -16.14 12.73 14.12
C LEU A 48 -16.46 11.77 15.27
N ILE A 49 -15.45 11.14 15.89
CA ILE A 49 -15.67 10.11 16.92
C ILE A 49 -15.18 10.50 18.30
N GLY A 50 -14.57 11.67 18.45
CA GLY A 50 -13.93 12.09 19.72
C GLY A 50 -14.87 12.06 20.91
N ASP A 51 -16.09 12.49 20.73
CA ASP A 51 -17.11 12.51 21.79
C ASP A 51 -17.75 11.14 22.09
N LEU A 52 -17.49 10.14 21.25
CA LEU A 52 -18.00 8.76 21.44
C LEU A 52 -17.15 7.94 22.42
N LEU A 53 -15.94 8.38 22.72
CA LEU A 53 -14.98 7.68 23.57
C LEU A 53 -14.66 8.51 24.83
N PRO A 54 -14.46 7.87 25.98
CA PRO A 54 -13.99 8.58 27.16
C PRO A 54 -12.64 9.26 26.90
N PRO A 55 -12.37 10.42 27.53
CA PRO A 55 -11.10 11.12 27.38
C PRO A 55 -9.89 10.22 27.69
N GLY A 56 -8.87 10.25 26.82
CA GLY A 56 -7.64 9.49 26.97
C GLY A 56 -7.71 8.02 26.50
N VAL A 57 -8.87 7.53 26.03
CA VAL A 57 -8.99 6.18 25.48
C VAL A 57 -8.30 6.08 24.11
N LEU A 58 -8.50 7.08 23.25
CA LEU A 58 -7.83 7.19 21.96
C LEU A 58 -7.01 8.48 21.90
N ASN A 59 -5.72 8.34 21.64
CA ASN A 59 -4.78 9.46 21.52
C ASN A 59 -4.02 9.33 20.21
N VAL A 60 -3.85 10.43 19.48
CA VAL A 60 -3.08 10.44 18.24
C VAL A 60 -1.87 11.35 18.41
N VAL A 61 -0.70 10.86 18.04
CA VAL A 61 0.55 11.62 18.03
C VAL A 61 1.06 11.76 16.61
N GLN A 62 1.33 12.99 16.20
CA GLN A 62 1.90 13.31 14.90
C GLN A 62 3.43 13.41 15.01
N GLY A 63 4.12 13.16 13.90
CA GLY A 63 5.57 13.29 13.83
C GLY A 63 6.23 12.24 12.95
N PHE A 64 7.51 12.41 12.73
CA PHE A 64 8.29 11.48 11.93
C PHE A 64 8.54 10.15 12.63
N GLY A 65 8.82 9.11 11.81
CA GLY A 65 9.07 7.76 12.32
C GLY A 65 10.22 7.71 13.33
N ARG A 66 11.31 8.44 13.06
CA ARG A 66 12.51 8.48 13.93
C ARG A 66 12.32 9.29 15.22
N GLU A 67 11.25 10.04 15.34
CA GLU A 67 10.92 10.86 16.51
C GLU A 67 9.75 10.24 17.27
N ALA A 68 8.51 10.56 16.86
CA ALA A 68 7.31 10.07 17.52
C ALA A 68 7.15 8.53 17.43
N GLY A 69 7.54 7.93 16.28
CA GLY A 69 7.50 6.48 16.10
C GLY A 69 8.46 5.75 17.01
N GLU A 70 9.70 6.22 17.10
CA GLU A 70 10.73 5.65 17.97
C GLU A 70 10.37 5.78 19.46
N ALA A 71 9.93 6.97 19.87
CA ALA A 71 9.49 7.20 21.26
C ALA A 71 8.32 6.28 21.65
N LEU A 72 7.40 6.00 20.73
CA LEU A 72 6.30 5.06 20.96
C LEU A 72 6.80 3.61 21.01
N ALA A 73 7.66 3.20 20.07
CA ALA A 73 8.16 1.82 19.97
C ALA A 73 9.02 1.40 21.16
N THR A 74 9.84 2.34 21.69
CA THR A 74 10.73 2.07 22.83
C THR A 74 10.08 2.33 24.20
N SER A 75 8.85 2.85 24.22
CA SER A 75 8.15 3.19 25.46
C SER A 75 7.88 1.95 26.35
N LYS A 76 8.34 1.98 27.57
CA LYS A 76 8.01 0.96 28.60
C LYS A 76 6.58 1.08 29.15
N ARG A 77 5.81 2.06 28.69
CA ARG A 77 4.44 2.34 29.15
C ARG A 77 3.37 1.68 28.29
N ILE A 78 3.75 1.09 27.15
CA ILE A 78 2.82 0.34 26.29
C ILE A 78 2.87 -1.15 26.62
N ALA A 79 1.72 -1.80 26.55
CA ALA A 79 1.56 -3.23 26.81
C ALA A 79 1.61 -4.08 25.53
N LYS A 80 1.48 -3.46 24.36
CA LYS A 80 1.55 -4.09 23.04
C LYS A 80 1.90 -3.02 21.99
N ILE A 81 2.60 -3.44 20.94
CA ILE A 81 2.79 -2.62 19.75
C ILE A 81 2.21 -3.30 18.51
N ALA A 82 1.48 -2.55 17.68
CA ALA A 82 0.97 -2.99 16.38
C ALA A 82 1.52 -2.06 15.29
N PHE A 83 2.21 -2.64 14.33
CA PHE A 83 2.88 -1.93 13.25
C PHE A 83 2.44 -2.44 11.89
N THR A 84 2.26 -1.52 10.93
CA THR A 84 2.21 -1.86 9.50
C THR A 84 3.12 -0.89 8.74
N GLY A 85 3.99 -1.44 7.90
CA GLY A 85 4.93 -0.63 7.11
C GLY A 85 6.02 -1.45 6.44
N SER A 86 7.21 -0.85 6.25
CA SER A 86 8.31 -1.50 5.56
C SER A 86 9.02 -2.56 6.43
N THR A 87 9.58 -3.58 5.77
CA THR A 87 10.33 -4.68 6.42
C THR A 87 11.47 -4.20 7.32
N PRO A 88 12.33 -3.23 6.92
CA PRO A 88 13.39 -2.73 7.79
C PRO A 88 12.86 -2.10 9.08
N VAL A 89 11.79 -1.30 8.99
CA VAL A 89 11.17 -0.70 10.18
C VAL A 89 10.48 -1.76 11.03
N GLY A 90 9.80 -2.73 10.42
CA GLY A 90 9.18 -3.86 11.15
C GLY A 90 10.21 -4.67 11.95
N SER A 91 11.38 -4.93 11.37
CA SER A 91 12.49 -5.57 12.09
C SER A 91 12.93 -4.76 13.32
N HIS A 92 13.00 -3.43 13.19
CA HIS A 92 13.31 -2.54 14.33
C HIS A 92 12.21 -2.59 15.40
N ILE A 93 10.95 -2.52 15.00
CA ILE A 93 9.79 -2.64 15.93
C ILE A 93 9.83 -3.95 16.71
N LEU A 94 10.15 -5.07 16.05
CA LEU A 94 10.29 -6.37 16.72
C LEU A 94 11.42 -6.36 17.78
N LYS A 95 12.54 -5.71 17.49
CA LYS A 95 13.64 -5.53 18.45
C LYS A 95 13.19 -4.73 19.67
N CYS A 96 12.53 -3.58 19.47
CA CYS A 96 12.00 -2.76 20.56
C CYS A 96 10.98 -3.55 21.40
N ALA A 97 10.10 -4.32 20.78
CA ALA A 97 9.13 -5.15 21.47
C ALA A 97 9.81 -6.26 22.30
N ALA A 98 10.86 -6.89 21.77
CA ALA A 98 11.65 -7.90 22.48
C ALA A 98 12.38 -7.30 23.71
N GLU A 99 12.99 -6.14 23.56
CA GLU A 99 13.65 -5.42 24.66
C GLU A 99 12.67 -5.05 25.80
N ASN A 100 11.44 -4.70 25.44
CA ASN A 100 10.38 -4.37 26.40
C ASN A 100 9.57 -5.60 26.87
N ILE A 101 9.82 -6.79 26.31
CA ILE A 101 9.11 -8.04 26.60
C ILE A 101 7.58 -7.89 26.42
N ILE A 102 7.16 -7.24 25.34
CA ILE A 102 5.75 -7.00 25.01
C ILE A 102 5.33 -7.70 23.72
N PRO A 103 4.05 -8.13 23.60
CA PRO A 103 3.52 -8.65 22.35
C PRO A 103 3.59 -7.64 21.23
N SER A 104 3.87 -8.12 20.02
CA SER A 104 3.85 -7.31 18.81
C SER A 104 2.99 -7.96 17.72
N THR A 105 2.36 -7.12 16.89
CA THR A 105 1.76 -7.53 15.62
C THR A 105 2.40 -6.69 14.51
N VAL A 106 2.97 -7.36 13.52
CA VAL A 106 3.75 -6.71 12.46
C VAL A 106 3.21 -7.16 11.11
N GLU A 107 2.71 -6.20 10.33
CA GLU A 107 2.26 -6.39 8.96
C GLU A 107 3.21 -5.65 8.02
N LEU A 108 3.77 -6.36 7.04
CA LEU A 108 4.84 -5.86 6.19
C LEU A 108 4.48 -5.94 4.71
N GLY A 109 5.37 -5.47 3.85
CA GLY A 109 5.22 -5.56 2.41
C GLY A 109 5.36 -6.98 1.88
N GLY A 110 4.85 -7.21 0.68
CA GLY A 110 4.94 -8.49 0.00
C GLY A 110 5.07 -8.33 -1.51
N LYS A 111 5.30 -9.46 -2.18
CA LYS A 111 5.30 -9.62 -3.64
C LYS A 111 4.47 -10.86 -3.97
N SER A 112 3.17 -10.78 -3.72
CA SER A 112 2.25 -11.89 -3.91
C SER A 112 2.22 -12.35 -5.37
N PRO A 113 2.27 -13.65 -5.65
CA PRO A 113 2.10 -14.17 -7.00
C PRO A 113 0.61 -14.23 -7.36
N ASN A 114 0.32 -13.98 -8.63
CA ASN A 114 -0.94 -14.30 -9.27
C ASN A 114 -0.65 -15.34 -10.34
N ILE A 115 -1.31 -16.51 -10.28
CA ILE A 115 -0.96 -17.69 -11.07
C ILE A 115 -2.11 -18.01 -12.03
N TYR A 116 -1.78 -18.14 -13.33
CA TYR A 116 -2.73 -18.35 -14.41
C TYR A 116 -2.40 -19.64 -15.16
N PHE A 117 -3.30 -20.62 -15.09
CA PHE A 117 -3.19 -21.89 -15.81
C PHE A 117 -4.00 -21.87 -17.13
N GLU A 118 -3.75 -22.84 -17.99
CA GLU A 118 -4.28 -22.88 -19.36
C GLU A 118 -5.82 -23.03 -19.43
N ASP A 119 -6.46 -23.57 -18.43
CA ASP A 119 -7.91 -23.74 -18.36
C ASP A 119 -8.66 -22.39 -18.37
N ILE A 120 -8.02 -21.29 -17.98
CA ILE A 120 -8.60 -19.94 -18.08
C ILE A 120 -9.00 -19.62 -19.54
N MET A 121 -8.18 -19.99 -20.52
CA MET A 121 -8.44 -19.70 -21.93
C MET A 121 -9.50 -20.60 -22.55
N GLN A 122 -9.96 -21.61 -21.84
CA GLN A 122 -11.08 -22.47 -22.22
C GLN A 122 -12.42 -21.98 -21.67
N ALA A 123 -12.40 -20.99 -20.81
CA ALA A 123 -13.57 -20.41 -20.18
C ALA A 123 -14.29 -19.41 -21.11
N GLU A 124 -15.46 -18.94 -20.67
CA GLU A 124 -16.20 -17.89 -21.37
C GLU A 124 -15.39 -16.58 -21.45
N PRO A 125 -15.57 -15.76 -22.48
CA PRO A 125 -14.86 -14.49 -22.64
C PRO A 125 -14.93 -13.58 -21.41
N ALA A 126 -16.07 -13.53 -20.74
CA ALA A 126 -16.26 -12.73 -19.52
C ALA A 126 -15.36 -13.20 -18.36
N PHE A 127 -15.04 -14.49 -18.28
CA PHE A 127 -14.13 -15.01 -17.26
C PHE A 127 -12.68 -14.69 -17.60
N ILE A 128 -12.30 -14.78 -18.88
CA ILE A 128 -10.95 -14.36 -19.35
C ILE A 128 -10.72 -12.90 -19.07
N GLU A 129 -11.72 -12.04 -19.31
CA GLU A 129 -11.66 -10.62 -18.95
C GLU A 129 -11.45 -10.39 -17.46
N LYS A 130 -12.17 -11.12 -16.60
CA LYS A 130 -11.98 -11.04 -15.14
C LYS A 130 -10.61 -11.53 -14.70
N ALA A 131 -10.09 -12.58 -15.33
CA ALA A 131 -8.72 -13.04 -15.03
C ALA A 131 -7.68 -11.99 -15.41
N ALA A 132 -7.83 -11.32 -16.55
CA ALA A 132 -6.97 -10.22 -16.96
C ALA A 132 -7.11 -9.00 -16.02
N GLU A 133 -8.33 -8.67 -15.55
CA GLU A 133 -8.56 -7.66 -14.49
C GLU A 133 -7.85 -8.02 -13.20
N GLY A 134 -7.83 -9.30 -12.83
CA GLY A 134 -7.10 -9.80 -11.66
C GLY A 134 -5.59 -9.47 -11.72
N LEU A 135 -4.98 -9.46 -12.91
CA LEU A 135 -3.60 -8.99 -13.08
C LEU A 135 -3.51 -7.47 -12.96
N VAL A 136 -4.46 -6.75 -13.55
CA VAL A 136 -4.49 -5.27 -13.53
C VAL A 136 -4.71 -4.71 -12.11
N LEU A 137 -5.25 -5.49 -11.18
CA LEU A 137 -5.30 -5.13 -9.76
C LEU A 137 -3.92 -4.84 -9.15
N ALA A 138 -2.83 -5.26 -9.80
CA ALA A 138 -1.47 -4.86 -9.43
C ALA A 138 -1.28 -3.33 -9.44
N PHE A 139 -2.07 -2.59 -10.19
CA PHE A 139 -2.03 -1.13 -10.28
C PHE A 139 -3.04 -0.42 -9.39
N PHE A 140 -3.90 -1.17 -8.68
CA PHE A 140 -4.85 -0.59 -7.73
C PHE A 140 -4.12 0.25 -6.68
N ASN A 141 -4.73 1.39 -6.30
CA ASN A 141 -4.13 2.35 -5.38
C ASN A 141 -2.67 2.71 -5.78
N GLN A 142 -2.42 2.99 -7.05
CA GLN A 142 -1.11 3.31 -7.65
C GLN A 142 -0.06 2.19 -7.50
N GLY A 143 -0.49 0.94 -7.24
CA GLY A 143 0.40 -0.17 -6.89
C GLY A 143 0.95 -0.10 -5.46
N GLU A 144 0.48 0.83 -4.65
CA GLU A 144 0.92 1.09 -3.28
C GLU A 144 0.18 0.20 -2.27
N VAL A 145 0.18 -1.11 -2.51
CA VAL A 145 -0.59 -2.11 -1.75
C VAL A 145 0.32 -3.24 -1.27
N CYS A 146 0.26 -3.55 0.02
CA CYS A 146 1.07 -4.61 0.64
C CYS A 146 0.73 -6.03 0.12
N THR A 147 -0.53 -6.26 -0.27
CA THR A 147 -1.03 -7.52 -0.82
C THR A 147 -1.13 -7.51 -2.35
N CYS A 148 -0.55 -6.50 -3.02
CA CYS A 148 -0.61 -6.35 -4.46
C CYS A 148 -0.10 -7.58 -5.19
N PRO A 149 -0.84 -8.14 -6.17
CA PRO A 149 -0.40 -9.29 -6.97
C PRO A 149 0.63 -8.83 -8.01
N SER A 150 1.79 -8.39 -7.55
CA SER A 150 2.82 -7.74 -8.36
C SER A 150 3.68 -8.69 -9.19
N ARG A 151 3.47 -10.00 -9.06
CA ARG A 151 4.09 -11.03 -9.90
C ARG A 151 3.00 -11.86 -10.57
N ALA A 152 2.99 -11.88 -11.90
CA ALA A 152 2.10 -12.73 -12.68
C ALA A 152 2.88 -13.93 -13.21
N LEU A 153 2.47 -15.14 -12.84
CA LEU A 153 3.01 -16.41 -13.34
C LEU A 153 1.99 -16.97 -14.32
N VAL A 154 2.27 -16.87 -15.59
CA VAL A 154 1.37 -17.28 -16.67
C VAL A 154 1.93 -18.53 -17.34
N GLN A 155 1.12 -19.59 -17.44
CA GLN A 155 1.52 -20.81 -18.13
C GLN A 155 1.88 -20.52 -19.59
N GLU A 156 2.98 -21.08 -20.08
CA GLU A 156 3.58 -20.76 -21.37
C GLU A 156 2.58 -20.93 -22.53
N SER A 157 1.76 -21.99 -22.49
CA SER A 157 0.80 -22.30 -23.56
C SER A 157 -0.25 -21.21 -23.81
N ILE A 158 -0.59 -20.42 -22.78
CA ILE A 158 -1.57 -19.34 -22.89
C ILE A 158 -0.96 -17.95 -22.91
N TYR A 159 0.34 -17.84 -22.68
CA TYR A 159 1.00 -16.55 -22.46
C TYR A 159 0.71 -15.51 -23.55
N PRO A 160 0.84 -15.79 -24.87
CA PRO A 160 0.61 -14.78 -25.90
C PRO A 160 -0.82 -14.24 -25.90
N ALA A 161 -1.80 -15.14 -25.88
CA ALA A 161 -3.21 -14.78 -25.97
C ALA A 161 -3.72 -14.09 -24.71
N PHE A 162 -3.34 -14.60 -23.52
CA PHE A 162 -3.73 -14.00 -22.25
C PHE A 162 -3.10 -12.61 -22.07
N MET A 163 -1.81 -12.46 -22.39
CA MET A 163 -1.11 -11.18 -22.28
C MET A 163 -1.65 -10.13 -23.23
N GLU A 164 -2.20 -10.51 -24.38
CA GLU A 164 -2.89 -9.56 -25.27
C GLU A 164 -4.10 -8.92 -24.56
N GLU A 165 -4.92 -9.71 -23.86
CA GLU A 165 -6.06 -9.19 -23.08
C GLU A 165 -5.60 -8.33 -21.89
N VAL A 166 -4.56 -8.76 -21.18
CA VAL A 166 -3.95 -7.97 -20.10
C VAL A 166 -3.46 -6.62 -20.59
N LEU A 167 -2.70 -6.58 -21.68
CA LEU A 167 -2.15 -5.34 -22.23
C LEU A 167 -3.22 -4.36 -22.70
N LYS A 168 -4.34 -4.85 -23.25
CA LYS A 168 -5.50 -4.00 -23.57
C LYS A 168 -6.00 -3.26 -22.32
N LYS A 169 -6.16 -3.99 -21.20
CA LYS A 169 -6.64 -3.43 -19.93
C LYS A 169 -5.62 -2.50 -19.28
N VAL A 170 -4.33 -2.84 -19.29
CA VAL A 170 -3.26 -1.97 -18.76
C VAL A 170 -3.22 -0.63 -19.49
N ARG A 171 -3.33 -0.65 -20.83
CA ARG A 171 -3.35 0.57 -21.65
C ARG A 171 -4.60 1.43 -21.45
N ALA A 172 -5.72 0.82 -21.03
CA ALA A 172 -6.97 1.51 -20.75
C ALA A 172 -7.00 2.18 -19.36
N ILE A 173 -6.01 1.96 -18.48
CA ILE A 173 -5.96 2.59 -17.16
C ILE A 173 -5.86 4.11 -17.34
N LYS A 174 -6.86 4.81 -16.83
CA LYS A 174 -6.90 6.28 -16.81
C LYS A 174 -6.13 6.82 -15.60
N ARG A 175 -5.18 7.71 -15.84
CA ARG A 175 -4.45 8.46 -14.81
C ARG A 175 -4.95 9.88 -14.79
N GLY A 176 -5.08 10.48 -13.60
CA GLY A 176 -5.62 11.81 -13.51
C GLY A 176 -5.84 12.33 -12.10
N ASP A 177 -6.75 13.29 -11.99
CA ASP A 177 -7.19 13.84 -10.72
C ASP A 177 -7.92 12.76 -9.90
N PRO A 178 -7.51 12.48 -8.65
CA PRO A 178 -8.16 11.48 -7.81
C PRO A 178 -9.61 11.86 -7.41
N LEU A 179 -10.03 13.10 -7.61
CA LEU A 179 -11.40 13.55 -7.39
C LEU A 179 -12.31 13.36 -8.63
N ASP A 180 -11.73 13.04 -9.79
CA ASP A 180 -12.49 12.65 -10.97
C ASP A 180 -12.87 11.17 -10.89
N THR A 181 -14.16 10.87 -10.98
CA THR A 181 -14.70 9.50 -10.90
C THR A 181 -14.23 8.58 -12.02
N GLU A 182 -13.74 9.13 -13.12
CA GLU A 182 -13.17 8.37 -14.23
C GLU A 182 -11.68 8.01 -14.03
N THR A 183 -11.01 8.63 -13.07
CA THR A 183 -9.61 8.34 -12.76
C THR A 183 -9.49 6.98 -12.05
N MET A 184 -8.66 6.11 -12.60
CA MET A 184 -8.38 4.80 -12.03
C MET A 184 -7.11 4.80 -11.17
N VAL A 185 -6.12 5.62 -11.52
CA VAL A 185 -4.82 5.71 -10.86
C VAL A 185 -4.42 7.18 -10.70
N GLY A 186 -4.13 7.58 -9.47
CA GLY A 186 -3.65 8.91 -9.09
C GLY A 186 -2.13 9.02 -9.08
N ALA A 187 -1.63 10.12 -8.48
CA ALA A 187 -0.21 10.32 -8.22
C ALA A 187 0.32 9.39 -7.11
N GLN A 188 1.61 9.09 -7.14
CA GLN A 188 2.29 8.42 -6.03
C GLN A 188 2.24 9.29 -4.77
N ALA A 189 2.20 8.64 -3.60
CA ALA A 189 1.95 9.30 -2.32
C ALA A 189 3.04 10.29 -1.90
N SER A 190 4.24 10.19 -2.43
CA SER A 190 5.37 11.06 -2.07
C SER A 190 6.48 11.06 -3.12
N GLN A 191 7.31 12.08 -3.10
CA GLN A 191 8.53 12.15 -3.90
C GLN A 191 9.44 10.94 -3.64
N GLN A 192 9.61 10.55 -2.38
CA GLN A 192 10.43 9.39 -2.01
C GLN A 192 9.94 8.10 -2.67
N GLN A 193 8.62 7.87 -2.68
CA GLN A 193 8.03 6.70 -3.33
C GLN A 193 8.19 6.78 -4.85
N TYR A 194 7.97 7.94 -5.44
CA TYR A 194 8.17 8.20 -6.85
C TYR A 194 9.60 7.89 -7.30
N GLU A 195 10.61 8.45 -6.63
CA GLU A 195 12.02 8.21 -6.93
C GLU A 195 12.41 6.75 -6.76
N LYS A 196 11.86 6.09 -5.73
CA LYS A 196 12.08 4.67 -5.51
C LYS A 196 11.55 3.81 -6.67
N ILE A 197 10.36 4.11 -7.20
CA ILE A 197 9.80 3.39 -8.35
C ILE A 197 10.69 3.60 -9.57
N LEU A 198 11.10 4.83 -9.85
CA LEU A 198 11.99 5.11 -10.99
C LEU A 198 13.31 4.33 -10.87
N SER A 199 13.90 4.25 -9.69
CA SER A 199 15.12 3.44 -9.48
C SER A 199 14.91 1.96 -9.78
N TYR A 200 13.73 1.40 -9.51
CA TYR A 200 13.40 0.01 -9.86
C TYR A 200 13.19 -0.18 -11.38
N LEU A 201 12.70 0.83 -12.10
CA LEU A 201 12.64 0.78 -13.56
C LEU A 201 14.05 0.73 -14.16
N ASP A 202 14.98 1.52 -13.62
CA ASP A 202 16.39 1.50 -14.04
C ASP A 202 17.04 0.14 -13.73
N ILE A 203 16.79 -0.44 -12.56
CA ILE A 203 17.28 -1.78 -12.19
C ILE A 203 16.73 -2.83 -13.14
N ALA A 204 15.45 -2.82 -13.44
CA ALA A 204 14.83 -3.76 -14.36
C ALA A 204 15.46 -3.71 -15.76
N GLN A 205 15.74 -2.51 -16.25
CA GLN A 205 16.44 -2.32 -17.51
C GLN A 205 17.88 -2.89 -17.46
N GLN A 206 18.61 -2.64 -16.36
CA GLN A 206 19.98 -3.16 -16.18
C GLN A 206 20.00 -4.68 -16.07
N GLU A 207 18.99 -5.29 -15.47
CA GLU A 207 18.84 -6.75 -15.35
C GLU A 207 18.29 -7.40 -16.64
N GLY A 208 17.98 -6.61 -17.67
CA GLY A 208 17.54 -7.09 -18.98
C GLY A 208 16.07 -7.49 -19.06
N ALA A 209 15.22 -7.02 -18.15
CA ALA A 209 13.78 -7.25 -18.22
C ALA A 209 13.17 -6.60 -19.47
N GLU A 210 12.29 -7.32 -20.16
CA GLU A 210 11.56 -6.84 -21.32
C GLU A 210 10.41 -5.91 -20.89
N LEU A 211 10.36 -4.69 -21.43
CA LEU A 211 9.27 -3.74 -21.19
C LEU A 211 8.08 -4.06 -22.08
N LEU A 212 6.95 -4.44 -21.50
CA LEU A 212 5.70 -4.73 -22.21
C LEU A 212 4.74 -3.53 -22.27
N ALA A 213 4.74 -2.69 -21.22
CA ALA A 213 3.93 -1.48 -21.14
C ALA A 213 4.50 -0.50 -20.12
N GLY A 214 4.23 0.80 -20.27
CA GLY A 214 4.64 1.86 -19.34
C GLY A 214 6.14 2.16 -19.40
N GLY A 215 6.80 2.13 -18.26
CA GLY A 215 8.27 2.28 -18.15
C GLY A 215 8.74 3.73 -18.01
N SER A 216 7.86 4.70 -17.87
CA SER A 216 8.24 6.11 -17.81
C SER A 216 7.33 6.93 -16.90
N VAL A 217 7.79 8.15 -16.63
CA VAL A 217 7.01 9.21 -16.00
C VAL A 217 5.82 9.58 -16.89
N GLU A 218 4.67 9.80 -16.27
CA GLU A 218 3.51 10.40 -16.95
C GLU A 218 3.51 11.90 -16.69
N LYS A 219 3.48 12.69 -17.75
CA LYS A 219 3.35 14.15 -17.68
C LYS A 219 1.92 14.54 -17.99
N LEU A 220 1.18 14.92 -16.95
CA LEU A 220 -0.15 15.46 -17.08
C LEU A 220 -0.09 17.00 -17.21
N GLU A 221 -1.18 17.61 -17.65
CA GLU A 221 -1.26 19.05 -17.89
C GLU A 221 -1.94 19.80 -16.75
N GLY A 222 -1.89 21.14 -16.79
CA GLY A 222 -2.57 22.02 -15.85
C GLY A 222 -2.15 21.81 -14.39
N ASN A 223 -3.12 21.73 -13.51
CA ASN A 223 -2.90 21.57 -12.06
C ASN A 223 -2.23 20.23 -11.67
N LEU A 224 -2.23 19.26 -12.58
CA LEU A 224 -1.65 17.93 -12.34
C LEU A 224 -0.18 17.84 -12.76
N ALA A 225 0.35 18.87 -13.44
CA ALA A 225 1.70 18.84 -14.02
C ALA A 225 2.83 18.62 -13.03
N SER A 226 2.65 19.00 -11.76
CA SER A 226 3.62 18.81 -10.68
C SER A 226 3.42 17.53 -9.87
N GLY A 227 2.45 16.70 -10.23
CA GLY A 227 2.16 15.44 -9.52
C GLY A 227 3.15 14.33 -9.86
N TYR A 228 3.29 13.38 -8.96
CA TYR A 228 4.20 12.23 -9.07
C TYR A 228 3.56 11.09 -9.88
N TYR A 229 3.27 11.31 -11.15
CA TYR A 229 2.61 10.33 -12.01
C TYR A 229 3.61 9.42 -12.71
N ILE A 230 3.37 8.11 -12.65
CA ILE A 230 4.14 7.07 -13.34
C ILE A 230 3.16 6.21 -14.14
N GLN A 231 3.55 5.85 -15.34
CA GLN A 231 2.75 4.95 -16.17
C GLN A 231 2.66 3.56 -15.53
N PRO A 232 1.47 2.91 -15.53
CA PRO A 232 1.36 1.51 -15.18
C PRO A 232 2.36 0.68 -15.98
N THR A 233 3.31 0.04 -15.27
CA THR A 233 4.45 -0.60 -15.91
C THR A 233 4.39 -2.10 -15.77
N LEU A 234 4.46 -2.80 -16.90
CA LEU A 234 4.50 -4.24 -16.99
C LEU A 234 5.83 -4.69 -17.60
N LEU A 235 6.53 -5.54 -16.88
CA LEU A 235 7.82 -6.10 -17.24
C LEU A 235 7.69 -7.61 -17.39
N LYS A 236 8.51 -8.18 -18.29
CA LYS A 236 8.70 -9.64 -18.44
C LYS A 236 10.16 -9.97 -18.16
N GLY A 237 10.39 -10.97 -17.35
CA GLY A 237 11.70 -11.51 -17.01
C GLY A 237 11.73 -13.01 -17.07
#